data_2d635907473b2b3471c7893f47fcf99a
#
_entry.id   2d635907473b2b3471c7893f47fcf99a
#
_cell.length_a   1.000
_cell.length_b   1.000
_cell.length_c   1.000
_cell.angle_alpha   90.00
_cell.angle_beta   90.00
_cell.angle_gamma   90.00
#
_symmetry.space_group_name_H-M   'P 1'
#
loop_
_entity.id
_entity.type
_entity.pdbx_description
1 polymer ?
#
loop_
_entity_poly.entity_id
_entity_poly.type
_entity_poly.pdbx_seq_one_letter_code
_entity_poly.pdbx_strand_id
1 'polypeptide(L)'
;MKLSISNIAWSSKPLETYLHKIRELGCQGIELAPSLIWNEPIDANASQIKKIKKIIEDADLEIVGLHALLFSRPDLQLFSSRESNKRTLEYLSRLLTLCSDLGGNQIVFGSPSNRKLHNRNYDNCYNQSIRDFNYLGEQAAKNNIFFCIEPLSSRETEFIQSVKEGGELVKKVNHSNFKLH
;
A
#
# COMPACT_ATOMS: atom_id res chain seq x y z
N MET A 1 8.80 -16.53 -13.56
CA MET A 1 8.71 -15.32 -12.73
C MET A 1 7.78 -14.35 -13.44
N LYS A 2 6.75 -13.84 -12.76
CA LYS A 2 5.88 -12.79 -13.32
C LYS A 2 6.53 -11.43 -13.09
N LEU A 3 6.46 -10.53 -14.07
CA LEU A 3 6.94 -9.15 -13.95
C LEU A 3 5.77 -8.19 -13.80
N SER A 4 5.90 -7.23 -12.91
CA SER A 4 4.97 -6.11 -12.78
C SER A 4 5.72 -4.78 -12.71
N ILE A 5 5.04 -3.71 -13.01
CA ILE A 5 5.56 -2.35 -12.92
C ILE A 5 4.51 -1.44 -12.29
N SER A 6 4.96 -0.40 -11.62
CA SER A 6 4.07 0.59 -11.03
C SER A 6 3.74 1.73 -12.01
N ASN A 7 2.48 2.22 -11.98
CA ASN A 7 2.08 3.41 -12.72
C ASN A 7 2.78 4.70 -12.25
N ILE A 8 3.50 4.67 -11.14
CA ILE A 8 4.37 5.78 -10.71
C ILE A 8 5.47 6.07 -11.75
N ALA A 9 5.89 5.05 -12.52
CA ALA A 9 6.90 5.21 -13.57
C ALA A 9 6.51 6.23 -14.64
N TRP A 10 5.21 6.56 -14.77
CA TRP A 10 4.70 7.59 -15.67
C TRP A 10 3.64 8.49 -15.02
N SER A 11 3.86 8.88 -13.78
CA SER A 11 2.95 9.66 -12.95
C SER A 11 2.48 10.99 -13.56
N SER A 12 3.21 11.52 -14.54
CA SER A 12 2.85 12.75 -15.29
C SER A 12 1.92 12.50 -16.51
N LYS A 13 1.51 11.25 -16.76
CA LYS A 13 0.68 10.85 -17.89
C LYS A 13 -0.55 10.06 -17.41
N PRO A 14 -1.64 10.01 -18.21
CA PRO A 14 -2.78 9.14 -17.93
C PRO A 14 -2.36 7.68 -17.75
N LEU A 15 -3.10 6.93 -16.92
CA LEU A 15 -2.81 5.54 -16.61
C LEU A 15 -2.62 4.68 -17.86
N GLU A 16 -3.52 4.83 -18.82
CA GLU A 16 -3.57 4.04 -20.05
C GLU A 16 -2.41 4.25 -21.01
N THR A 17 -1.64 5.31 -20.85
CA THR A 17 -0.62 5.75 -21.82
C THR A 17 0.40 4.67 -22.19
N TYR A 18 0.80 3.86 -21.21
CA TYR A 18 1.87 2.87 -21.43
C TYR A 18 1.44 1.42 -21.20
N LEU A 19 0.17 1.11 -20.94
CA LEU A 19 -0.27 -0.24 -20.58
C LEU A 19 0.10 -1.28 -21.66
N HIS A 20 -0.23 -1.01 -22.92
CA HIS A 20 0.15 -1.91 -24.02
C HIS A 20 1.66 -2.03 -24.17
N LYS A 21 2.39 -0.90 -23.99
CA LYS A 21 3.86 -0.92 -24.10
C LYS A 21 4.53 -1.78 -23.02
N ILE A 22 4.07 -1.68 -21.76
CA ILE A 22 4.63 -2.53 -20.70
C ILE A 22 4.27 -4.00 -20.90
N ARG A 23 3.11 -4.29 -21.47
CA ARG A 23 2.73 -5.65 -21.86
C ARG A 23 3.65 -6.22 -22.96
N GLU A 24 3.94 -5.44 -24.01
CA GLU A 24 4.91 -5.80 -25.04
C GLU A 24 6.32 -6.05 -24.48
N LEU A 25 6.73 -5.33 -23.42
CA LEU A 25 8.00 -5.51 -22.73
C LEU A 25 8.01 -6.75 -21.79
N GLY A 26 6.92 -7.52 -21.74
CA GLY A 26 6.83 -8.77 -21.00
C GLY A 26 6.26 -8.66 -19.60
N CYS A 27 5.74 -7.50 -19.17
CA CYS A 27 5.01 -7.40 -17.92
C CYS A 27 3.67 -8.13 -18.00
N GLN A 28 3.30 -8.81 -16.93
CA GLN A 28 2.01 -9.46 -16.76
C GLN A 28 1.11 -8.71 -15.78
N GLY A 29 1.68 -7.80 -15.00
CA GLY A 29 0.94 -7.09 -13.97
C GLY A 29 1.32 -5.63 -13.81
N ILE A 30 0.46 -4.93 -13.11
CA ILE A 30 0.64 -3.52 -12.73
C ILE A 30 0.34 -3.35 -11.25
N GLU A 31 1.17 -2.56 -10.57
CA GLU A 31 0.87 -2.00 -9.26
C GLU A 31 0.34 -0.59 -9.40
N LEU A 32 -0.67 -0.25 -8.62
CA LEU A 32 -1.33 1.04 -8.71
C LEU A 32 -1.00 1.93 -7.51
N ALA A 33 -0.57 3.15 -7.79
CA ALA A 33 -0.57 4.25 -6.84
C ALA A 33 -1.95 4.94 -6.92
N PRO A 34 -2.86 4.71 -5.97
CA PRO A 34 -4.26 5.06 -6.12
C PRO A 34 -4.50 6.57 -6.21
N SER A 35 -3.66 7.39 -5.58
CA SER A 35 -3.73 8.86 -5.67
C SER A 35 -3.35 9.44 -7.05
N LEU A 36 -2.77 8.64 -7.94
CA LEU A 36 -2.55 9.04 -9.34
C LEU A 36 -3.77 8.75 -10.23
N ILE A 37 -4.77 8.06 -9.69
CA ILE A 37 -5.99 7.67 -10.41
C ILE A 37 -7.19 8.48 -9.89
N TRP A 38 -7.28 8.67 -8.57
CA TRP A 38 -8.36 9.40 -7.91
C TRP A 38 -7.82 10.42 -6.92
N ASN A 39 -8.46 11.57 -6.83
CA ASN A 39 -8.13 12.58 -5.80
C ASN A 39 -8.36 12.03 -4.38
N GLU A 40 -9.50 11.34 -4.18
CA GLU A 40 -9.82 10.60 -2.95
C GLU A 40 -10.05 9.13 -3.29
N PRO A 41 -9.00 8.30 -3.25
CA PRO A 41 -9.08 6.89 -3.66
C PRO A 41 -10.13 6.08 -2.90
N ILE A 42 -10.28 6.37 -1.60
CA ILE A 42 -11.22 5.65 -0.75
C ILE A 42 -12.69 5.96 -1.04
N ASP A 43 -13.00 6.97 -1.85
CA ASP A 43 -14.34 7.35 -2.27
C ASP A 43 -14.67 6.87 -3.69
N ALA A 44 -13.76 6.09 -4.31
CA ALA A 44 -13.99 5.52 -5.63
C ALA A 44 -15.24 4.62 -5.62
N ASN A 45 -16.20 4.92 -6.50
CA ASN A 45 -17.42 4.13 -6.61
C ASN A 45 -17.24 2.92 -7.54
N ALA A 46 -18.21 1.99 -7.51
CA ALA A 46 -18.16 0.75 -8.28
C ALA A 46 -17.99 0.97 -9.80
N SER A 47 -18.55 2.04 -10.37
CA SER A 47 -18.41 2.37 -11.80
C SER A 47 -16.99 2.81 -12.13
N GLN A 48 -16.37 3.62 -11.27
CA GLN A 48 -15.00 4.07 -11.42
C GLN A 48 -14.01 2.91 -11.29
N ILE A 49 -14.21 2.02 -10.31
CA ILE A 49 -13.42 0.81 -10.10
C ILE A 49 -13.52 -0.09 -11.34
N LYS A 50 -14.73 -0.37 -11.80
CA LYS A 50 -14.97 -1.19 -13.00
C LYS A 50 -14.28 -0.62 -14.25
N LYS A 51 -14.29 0.72 -14.41
CA LYS A 51 -13.60 1.38 -15.52
C LYS A 51 -12.09 1.13 -15.49
N ILE A 52 -11.46 1.27 -14.32
CA ILE A 52 -10.00 1.04 -14.17
C ILE A 52 -9.65 -0.42 -14.41
N LYS A 53 -10.42 -1.37 -13.84
CA LYS A 53 -10.24 -2.80 -14.14
C LYS A 53 -10.27 -3.07 -15.62
N LYS A 54 -11.31 -2.60 -16.30
CA LYS A 54 -11.46 -2.84 -17.75
C LYS A 54 -10.30 -2.28 -18.55
N ILE A 55 -9.83 -1.07 -18.27
CA ILE A 55 -8.69 -0.45 -18.96
C ILE A 55 -7.43 -1.32 -18.84
N ILE A 56 -7.19 -1.92 -17.68
CA ILE A 56 -6.01 -2.76 -17.42
C ILE A 56 -6.18 -4.14 -18.04
N GLU A 57 -7.37 -4.75 -17.90
CA GLU A 57 -7.72 -6.03 -18.53
C GLU A 57 -7.65 -5.96 -20.08
N ASP A 58 -8.12 -4.87 -20.69
CA ASP A 58 -8.06 -4.66 -22.14
C ASP A 58 -6.61 -4.58 -22.67
N ALA A 59 -5.64 -4.30 -21.78
CA ALA A 59 -4.21 -4.34 -22.08
C ALA A 59 -3.55 -5.70 -21.75
N ASP A 60 -4.33 -6.73 -21.42
CA ASP A 60 -3.87 -8.06 -21.00
C ASP A 60 -2.91 -8.02 -19.81
N LEU A 61 -3.23 -7.17 -18.79
CA LEU A 61 -2.50 -7.01 -17.55
C LEU A 61 -3.38 -7.37 -16.34
N GLU A 62 -2.75 -7.90 -15.29
CA GLU A 62 -3.38 -8.15 -13.99
C GLU A 62 -3.06 -6.99 -13.03
N ILE A 63 -4.02 -6.59 -12.17
CA ILE A 63 -3.74 -5.69 -11.05
C ILE A 63 -3.11 -6.51 -9.93
N VAL A 64 -1.84 -6.24 -9.62
CA VAL A 64 -1.11 -6.96 -8.56
C VAL A 64 -1.50 -6.44 -7.18
N GLY A 65 -1.58 -5.11 -7.03
CA GLY A 65 -1.89 -4.51 -5.75
C GLY A 65 -1.78 -3.00 -5.77
N LEU A 66 -1.82 -2.41 -4.57
CA LEU A 66 -1.66 -0.98 -4.37
C LEU A 66 -0.37 -0.66 -3.62
N HIS A 67 0.26 0.44 -3.96
CA HIS A 67 1.39 1.00 -3.25
C HIS A 67 1.34 2.53 -3.21
N ALA A 68 2.34 3.21 -2.63
CA ALA A 68 2.33 4.66 -2.42
C ALA A 68 1.04 5.16 -1.73
N LEU A 69 0.56 4.38 -0.76
CA LEU A 69 -0.77 4.42 -0.17
C LEU A 69 -1.16 5.78 0.41
N LEU A 70 -0.20 6.48 1.02
CA LEU A 70 -0.41 7.76 1.71
C LEU A 70 0.35 8.92 1.06
N PHE A 71 0.75 8.78 -0.21
CA PHE A 71 1.56 9.79 -0.91
C PHE A 71 0.88 11.17 -0.94
N SER A 72 -0.42 11.23 -1.15
CA SER A 72 -1.22 12.47 -1.17
C SER A 72 -1.79 12.86 0.19
N ARG A 73 -1.46 12.13 1.27
CA ARG A 73 -2.07 12.27 2.60
C ARG A 73 -1.03 12.51 3.71
N PRO A 74 -0.32 13.66 3.68
CA PRO A 74 0.66 13.99 4.72
C PRO A 74 0.04 14.21 6.10
N ASP A 75 -1.27 14.41 6.18
CA ASP A 75 -2.06 14.56 7.40
C ASP A 75 -2.24 13.24 8.17
N LEU A 76 -2.09 12.10 7.50
CA LEU A 76 -2.20 10.78 8.11
C LEU A 76 -0.85 10.30 8.64
N GLN A 77 -0.74 10.11 9.95
CA GLN A 77 0.52 9.79 10.62
C GLN A 77 0.32 8.64 11.61
N LEU A 78 1.17 7.61 11.57
CA LEU A 78 1.07 6.49 12.51
C LEU A 78 1.40 6.89 13.95
N PHE A 79 2.40 7.76 14.14
CA PHE A 79 3.00 7.99 15.46
C PHE A 79 2.87 9.40 16.00
N SER A 80 2.14 10.33 15.34
CA SER A 80 2.01 11.71 15.79
C SER A 80 1.05 11.85 16.99
N SER A 81 -0.19 11.39 16.84
CA SER A 81 -1.22 11.43 17.87
C SER A 81 -2.16 10.23 17.75
N ARG A 82 -2.93 9.96 18.84
CA ARG A 82 -3.93 8.87 18.83
C ARG A 82 -5.00 9.09 17.74
N GLU A 83 -5.43 10.33 17.54
CA GLU A 83 -6.44 10.67 16.54
C GLU A 83 -5.91 10.49 15.12
N SER A 84 -4.68 10.96 14.84
CA SER A 84 -4.04 10.75 13.53
C SER A 84 -3.80 9.27 13.27
N ASN A 85 -3.35 8.50 14.25
CA ASN A 85 -3.18 7.05 14.13
C ASN A 85 -4.52 6.38 13.74
N LYS A 86 -5.60 6.67 14.47
CA LYS A 86 -6.92 6.10 14.19
C LYS A 86 -7.36 6.39 12.75
N ARG A 87 -7.28 7.66 12.32
CA ARG A 87 -7.60 8.06 10.94
C ARG A 87 -6.74 7.35 9.91
N THR A 88 -5.44 7.16 10.20
CA THR A 88 -4.52 6.45 9.32
C THR A 88 -4.91 4.99 9.15
N LEU A 89 -5.23 4.29 10.25
CA LEU A 89 -5.67 2.90 10.21
C LEU A 89 -7.02 2.74 9.47
N GLU A 90 -7.96 3.64 9.70
CA GLU A 90 -9.25 3.65 8.99
C GLU A 90 -9.05 3.85 7.48
N TYR A 91 -8.20 4.79 7.08
CA TYR A 91 -7.89 5.05 5.68
C TYR A 91 -7.23 3.84 5.01
N LEU A 92 -6.22 3.25 5.65
CA LEU A 92 -5.55 2.03 5.15
C LEU A 92 -6.52 0.85 5.05
N SER A 93 -7.45 0.72 6.00
CA SER A 93 -8.49 -0.33 5.93
C SER A 93 -9.41 -0.16 4.72
N ARG A 94 -9.75 1.07 4.35
CA ARG A 94 -10.55 1.34 3.13
C ARG A 94 -9.75 1.08 1.86
N LEU A 95 -8.44 1.35 1.85
CA LEU A 95 -7.57 0.97 0.73
C LEU A 95 -7.44 -0.55 0.56
N LEU A 96 -7.50 -1.34 1.64
CA LEU A 96 -7.58 -2.80 1.55
C LEU A 96 -8.84 -3.24 0.79
N THR A 97 -9.99 -2.65 1.10
CA THR A 97 -11.24 -2.92 0.37
C THR A 97 -11.13 -2.50 -1.10
N LEU A 98 -10.63 -1.29 -1.38
CA LEU A 98 -10.40 -0.82 -2.75
C LEU A 98 -9.49 -1.77 -3.55
N CYS A 99 -8.40 -2.25 -2.93
CA CYS A 99 -7.49 -3.21 -3.57
C CYS A 99 -8.21 -4.50 -3.94
N SER A 100 -8.99 -5.07 -3.02
CA SER A 100 -9.80 -6.26 -3.27
C SER A 100 -10.83 -6.06 -4.38
N ASP A 101 -11.54 -4.93 -4.37
CA ASP A 101 -12.53 -4.57 -5.41
C ASP A 101 -11.89 -4.42 -6.80
N LEU A 102 -10.66 -3.92 -6.85
CA LEU A 102 -9.84 -3.86 -8.07
C LEU A 102 -9.36 -5.25 -8.54
N GLY A 103 -9.39 -6.27 -7.70
CA GLY A 103 -8.86 -7.61 -7.97
C GLY A 103 -7.38 -7.76 -7.64
N GLY A 104 -6.77 -6.81 -6.95
CA GLY A 104 -5.42 -6.93 -6.41
C GLY A 104 -5.36 -7.86 -5.19
N ASN A 105 -4.17 -8.34 -4.87
CA ASN A 105 -3.98 -9.31 -3.77
C ASN A 105 -3.12 -8.78 -2.62
N GLN A 106 -2.59 -7.56 -2.71
CA GLN A 106 -1.75 -6.96 -1.68
C GLN A 106 -1.76 -5.44 -1.70
N ILE A 107 -1.51 -4.83 -0.55
CA ILE A 107 -1.12 -3.41 -0.48
C ILE A 107 0.24 -3.29 0.19
N VAL A 108 1.09 -2.39 -0.31
CA VAL A 108 2.46 -2.18 0.17
C VAL A 108 2.56 -0.87 0.92
N PHE A 109 2.85 -0.96 2.21
CA PHE A 109 3.01 0.19 3.09
C PHE A 109 4.49 0.57 3.23
N GLY A 110 4.97 1.42 2.32
CA GLY A 110 6.24 2.15 2.45
C GLY A 110 6.03 3.47 3.19
N SER A 111 5.40 4.42 2.57
CA SER A 111 4.90 5.69 3.14
C SER A 111 5.83 6.34 4.18
N PRO A 112 7.09 6.68 3.84
CA PRO A 112 8.10 7.11 4.82
C PRO A 112 7.68 8.35 5.61
N SER A 113 7.05 9.32 4.96
CA SER A 113 6.60 10.55 5.60
C SER A 113 5.50 10.32 6.65
N ASN A 114 4.76 9.23 6.55
CA ASN A 114 3.61 8.93 7.40
C ASN A 114 3.94 8.03 8.61
N ARG A 115 5.19 7.52 8.67
CA ARG A 115 5.69 6.70 9.78
C ARG A 115 6.88 7.31 10.52
N LYS A 116 6.99 8.65 10.50
CA LYS A 116 7.97 9.40 11.28
C LYS A 116 7.72 9.22 12.77
N LEU A 117 8.79 9.12 13.56
CA LEU A 117 8.69 8.90 15.00
C LEU A 117 8.22 10.14 15.78
N HIS A 118 8.32 11.35 15.21
CA HIS A 118 7.92 12.60 15.87
C HIS A 118 8.53 12.79 17.26
N ASN A 119 9.85 12.53 17.40
CA ASN A 119 10.60 12.56 18.67
C ASN A 119 10.11 11.55 19.72
N ARG A 120 9.28 10.58 19.37
CA ARG A 120 8.88 9.50 20.27
C ARG A 120 9.97 8.44 20.34
N ASN A 121 10.02 7.74 21.47
CA ASN A 121 10.91 6.59 21.64
C ASN A 121 10.57 5.48 20.62
N TYR A 122 11.60 4.91 20.00
CA TYR A 122 11.47 3.86 18.98
C TYR A 122 10.70 2.63 19.50
N ASP A 123 11.03 2.14 20.71
CA ASP A 123 10.40 0.94 21.26
C ASP A 123 8.91 1.14 21.51
N ASN A 124 8.49 2.36 21.92
CA ASN A 124 7.08 2.69 22.07
C ASN A 124 6.35 2.68 20.72
N CYS A 125 6.96 3.23 19.67
CA CYS A 125 6.41 3.20 18.31
C CYS A 125 6.38 1.78 17.75
N TYR A 126 7.41 0.98 18.01
CA TYR A 126 7.49 -0.42 17.61
C TYR A 126 6.39 -1.25 18.29
N ASN A 127 6.21 -1.12 19.60
CA ASN A 127 5.14 -1.81 20.34
C ASN A 127 3.74 -1.35 19.93
N GLN A 128 3.56 -0.08 19.56
CA GLN A 128 2.32 0.42 18.98
C GLN A 128 2.09 -0.24 17.61
N SER A 129 3.09 -0.29 16.75
CA SER A 129 2.97 -0.84 15.39
C SER A 129 2.59 -2.33 15.38
N ILE A 130 3.00 -3.11 16.38
CA ILE A 130 2.57 -4.51 16.50
C ILE A 130 1.04 -4.61 16.58
N ARG A 131 0.40 -3.77 17.40
CA ARG A 131 -1.07 -3.74 17.53
C ARG A 131 -1.74 -3.19 16.26
N ASP A 132 -1.20 -2.11 15.71
CA ASP A 132 -1.74 -1.44 14.54
C ASP A 132 -1.70 -2.36 13.31
N PHE A 133 -0.57 -3.06 13.10
CA PHE A 133 -0.41 -3.97 11.96
C PHE A 133 -1.12 -5.32 12.16
N ASN A 134 -1.32 -5.75 13.41
CA ASN A 134 -2.21 -6.88 13.67
C ASN A 134 -3.65 -6.53 13.25
N TYR A 135 -4.16 -5.36 13.65
CA TYR A 135 -5.46 -4.86 13.20
C TYR A 135 -5.56 -4.76 11.67
N LEU A 136 -4.54 -4.20 11.00
CA LEU A 136 -4.54 -4.14 9.52
C LEU A 136 -4.44 -5.52 8.88
N GLY A 137 -3.74 -6.47 9.49
CA GLY A 137 -3.74 -7.87 9.09
C GLY A 137 -5.14 -8.50 9.15
N GLU A 138 -5.90 -8.23 10.22
CA GLU A 138 -7.31 -8.67 10.35
C GLU A 138 -8.20 -8.06 9.24
N GLN A 139 -8.02 -6.75 8.93
CA GLN A 139 -8.77 -6.13 7.85
C GLN A 139 -8.37 -6.69 6.47
N ALA A 140 -7.08 -6.99 6.26
CA ALA A 140 -6.57 -7.63 5.05
C ALA A 140 -7.17 -9.04 4.87
N ALA A 141 -7.26 -9.83 5.96
CA ALA A 141 -7.87 -11.15 5.94
C ALA A 141 -9.36 -11.11 5.52
N LYS A 142 -10.13 -10.12 5.99
CA LYS A 142 -11.54 -9.94 5.60
C LYS A 142 -11.70 -9.65 4.10
N ASN A 143 -10.69 -9.07 3.48
CA ASN A 143 -10.66 -8.74 2.06
C ASN A 143 -9.92 -9.78 1.21
N ASN A 144 -9.42 -10.89 1.80
CA ASN A 144 -8.61 -11.93 1.14
C ASN A 144 -7.34 -11.40 0.45
N ILE A 145 -6.69 -10.39 1.03
CA ILE A 145 -5.46 -9.81 0.50
C ILE A 145 -4.39 -9.73 1.60
N PHE A 146 -3.18 -9.31 1.23
CA PHE A 146 -2.08 -9.08 2.16
C PHE A 146 -1.85 -7.59 2.41
N PHE A 147 -1.55 -7.24 3.67
CA PHE A 147 -0.94 -5.97 4.03
C PHE A 147 0.55 -6.19 4.22
N CYS A 148 1.38 -5.52 3.42
CA CYS A 148 2.83 -5.73 3.41
C CYS A 148 3.56 -4.49 3.92
N ILE A 149 4.50 -4.68 4.88
CA ILE A 149 5.43 -3.62 5.29
C ILE A 149 6.66 -3.61 4.37
N GLU A 150 7.03 -2.44 3.87
CA GLU A 150 8.23 -2.23 3.07
C GLU A 150 9.34 -1.62 3.93
N PRO A 151 10.47 -2.30 4.15
CA PRO A 151 11.66 -1.69 4.71
C PRO A 151 12.22 -0.65 3.73
N LEU A 152 12.56 0.54 4.25
CA LEU A 152 13.12 1.63 3.46
C LEU A 152 14.46 2.06 4.03
N SER A 153 15.30 2.70 3.21
CA SER A 153 16.62 3.14 3.65
C SER A 153 16.55 4.15 4.80
N SER A 154 17.63 4.26 5.58
CA SER A 154 17.76 5.25 6.66
C SER A 154 17.70 6.71 6.18
N ARG A 155 17.82 6.94 4.86
CA ARG A 155 17.64 8.26 4.24
C ARG A 155 16.15 8.64 4.10
N GLU A 156 15.27 7.63 4.09
CA GLU A 156 13.85 7.82 3.83
C GLU A 156 13.00 7.74 5.11
N THR A 157 13.39 6.89 6.06
CA THR A 157 12.61 6.65 7.27
C THR A 157 13.47 6.39 8.49
N GLU A 158 12.91 6.64 9.67
CA GLU A 158 13.49 6.28 10.98
C GLU A 158 12.92 4.95 11.50
N PHE A 159 11.94 4.36 10.81
CA PHE A 159 11.19 3.21 11.28
C PHE A 159 11.18 2.07 10.24
N ILE A 160 11.71 0.91 10.63
CA ILE A 160 11.89 -0.29 9.77
C ILE A 160 12.79 0.02 8.56
N GLN A 161 14.09 -0.01 8.80
CA GLN A 161 15.11 0.38 7.82
C GLN A 161 15.78 -0.81 7.11
N SER A 162 15.49 -2.03 7.54
CA SER A 162 16.10 -3.23 6.97
C SER A 162 15.11 -4.39 6.86
N VAL A 163 15.41 -5.30 5.94
CA VAL A 163 14.68 -6.58 5.79
C VAL A 163 14.65 -7.37 7.10
N LYS A 164 15.75 -7.32 7.87
CA LYS A 164 15.83 -7.97 9.18
C LYS A 164 14.81 -7.38 10.16
N GLU A 165 14.77 -6.06 10.31
CA GLU A 165 13.80 -5.37 11.18
C GLU A 165 12.36 -5.65 10.74
N GLY A 166 12.09 -5.56 9.44
CA GLY A 166 10.77 -5.86 8.88
C GLY A 166 10.34 -7.31 9.16
N GLY A 167 11.27 -8.26 8.98
CA GLY A 167 11.03 -9.68 9.27
C GLY A 167 10.78 -9.95 10.76
N GLU A 168 11.49 -9.26 11.66
CA GLU A 168 11.26 -9.34 13.11
C GLU A 168 9.89 -8.77 13.47
N LEU A 169 9.50 -7.65 12.87
CA LEU A 169 8.17 -7.06 13.06
C LEU A 169 7.05 -8.00 12.59
N VAL A 170 7.20 -8.61 11.40
CA VAL A 170 6.23 -9.60 10.88
C VAL A 170 6.06 -10.77 11.85
N LYS A 171 7.16 -11.30 12.40
CA LYS A 171 7.13 -12.36 13.41
C LYS A 171 6.42 -11.91 14.69
N LYS A 172 6.64 -10.67 15.15
CA LYS A 172 6.01 -10.13 16.37
C LYS A 172 4.53 -9.84 16.20
N VAL A 173 4.11 -9.32 15.04
CA VAL A 173 2.69 -9.12 14.69
C VAL A 173 1.97 -10.47 14.61
N ASN A 174 2.63 -11.50 14.09
CA ASN A 174 2.15 -12.88 14.04
C ASN A 174 0.75 -13.02 13.40
N HIS A 175 0.51 -12.34 12.29
CA HIS A 175 -0.76 -12.43 11.56
C HIS A 175 -0.53 -12.96 10.14
N SER A 176 -1.36 -13.93 9.70
CA SER A 176 -1.22 -14.61 8.39
C SER A 176 -1.28 -13.66 7.19
N ASN A 177 -2.01 -12.55 7.30
CA ASN A 177 -2.18 -11.56 6.23
C ASN A 177 -1.30 -10.32 6.38
N PHE A 178 -0.38 -10.28 7.38
CA PHE A 178 0.67 -9.26 7.48
C PHE A 178 2.00 -9.86 7.03
N LYS A 179 2.62 -9.25 6.02
CA LYS A 179 3.82 -9.78 5.35
C LYS A 179 4.92 -8.74 5.22
N LEU A 180 6.11 -9.22 4.89
CA LEU A 180 7.23 -8.41 4.46
C LEU A 180 7.18 -8.28 2.93
N HIS A 181 7.37 -7.06 2.43
CA HIS A 181 7.59 -6.77 1.02
C HIS A 181 9.05 -6.78 0.67
#